data_0296a7a3ddd69d3a48d23d0635f57d97
#
_entry.id   0296a7a3ddd69d3a48d23d0635f57d97
#
_cell.length_a   1.000
_cell.length_b   1.000
_cell.length_c   1.000
_cell.angle_alpha   90.00
_cell.angle_beta   90.00
_cell.angle_gamma   90.00
#
_symmetry.space_group_name_H-M   'P 1'
#
loop_
_entity.id
_entity.type
_entity.pdbx_description
1 polymer ?
#
loop_
_entity_poly.entity_id
_entity_poly.type
_entity_poly.pdbx_seq_one_letter_code
_entity_poly.pdbx_strand_id
1 'polypeptide(L)'
;ITSDKRIVAALPTIKYLIDNKAKVILCSHMGKPKGEWKPELSLKIVADRLSELLGQEVIMASDVAGEDSKAKAAALQEGQVMLLENTRYIKGETKNDPELSKDLASMADIFVNDAFGTAHRAHSSTAGVADYLPAVSGYLVQKEVSIMGKALANPERPFVAILGGAKVSDKLNVINNLLEKVDTLIIGGGMAYTFLAAQGYTVGKSLVDNEKLDYCKEMMAKAEAKGVKMLLPVDTAVAASFPSPI
;
A
#
# COMPACT_ATOMS: atom_id res chain seq x y z
N ILE A 1 8.00 18.43 -5.12
CA ILE A 1 7.64 17.00 -5.35
C ILE A 1 8.86 16.31 -5.97
N THR A 2 9.41 15.32 -5.29
CA THR A 2 10.56 14.54 -5.79
C THR A 2 10.14 13.47 -6.82
N SER A 3 8.88 13.04 -6.78
CA SER A 3 8.29 12.10 -7.74
C SER A 3 6.76 12.24 -7.73
N ASP A 4 6.16 12.40 -8.89
CA ASP A 4 4.72 12.49 -9.09
C ASP A 4 4.07 11.16 -9.54
N LYS A 5 4.82 10.05 -9.53
CA LYS A 5 4.35 8.74 -9.99
C LYS A 5 3.01 8.31 -9.38
N ARG A 6 2.78 8.63 -8.10
CA ARG A 6 1.51 8.27 -7.42
C ARG A 6 0.34 9.10 -7.93
N ILE A 7 0.58 10.38 -8.26
CA ILE A 7 -0.43 11.27 -8.84
C ILE A 7 -0.76 10.78 -10.25
N VAL A 8 0.27 10.52 -11.06
CA VAL A 8 0.11 10.02 -12.43
C VAL A 8 -0.63 8.68 -12.47
N ALA A 9 -0.35 7.78 -11.51
CA ALA A 9 -1.02 6.48 -11.43
C ALA A 9 -2.53 6.57 -11.12
N ALA A 10 -2.98 7.65 -10.47
CA ALA A 10 -4.40 7.89 -10.18
C ALA A 10 -5.16 8.55 -11.34
N LEU A 11 -4.45 9.16 -12.31
CA LEU A 11 -5.07 9.89 -13.42
C LEU A 11 -6.09 9.09 -14.24
N PRO A 12 -5.86 7.80 -14.57
CA PRO A 12 -6.84 7.04 -15.34
C PRO A 12 -8.22 7.00 -14.68
N THR A 13 -8.27 6.76 -13.37
CA THR A 13 -9.52 6.74 -12.59
C THR A 13 -10.14 8.14 -12.52
N ILE A 14 -9.33 9.15 -12.22
CA ILE A 14 -9.81 10.54 -12.09
C ILE A 14 -10.39 11.02 -13.43
N LYS A 15 -9.68 10.81 -14.55
CA LYS A 15 -10.17 11.19 -15.88
C LYS A 15 -11.45 10.47 -16.27
N TYR A 16 -11.52 9.17 -16.01
CA TYR A 16 -12.76 8.40 -16.24
C TYR A 16 -13.95 9.00 -15.50
N LEU A 17 -13.77 9.39 -14.24
CA LEU A 17 -14.83 10.01 -13.45
C LEU A 17 -15.23 11.38 -13.99
N ILE A 18 -14.25 12.21 -14.39
CA ILE A 18 -14.49 13.53 -15.03
C ILE A 18 -15.27 13.36 -16.32
N ASP A 19 -14.86 12.45 -17.20
CA ASP A 19 -15.48 12.19 -18.51
C ASP A 19 -16.91 11.71 -18.35
N ASN A 20 -17.23 11.05 -17.23
CA ASN A 20 -18.60 10.63 -16.86
C ASN A 20 -19.32 11.67 -15.98
N LYS A 21 -18.83 12.91 -15.95
CA LYS A 21 -19.47 14.04 -15.24
C LYS A 21 -19.63 13.85 -13.75
N ALA A 22 -18.82 13.01 -13.13
CA ALA A 22 -18.83 12.86 -11.68
C ALA A 22 -18.28 14.13 -11.02
N LYS A 23 -18.79 14.43 -9.83
CA LYS A 23 -18.21 15.40 -8.89
C LYS A 23 -17.14 14.63 -8.09
N VAL A 24 -15.87 14.93 -8.35
CA VAL A 24 -14.76 14.10 -7.85
C VAL A 24 -14.17 14.69 -6.58
N ILE A 25 -14.25 13.95 -5.48
CA ILE A 25 -13.62 14.31 -4.20
C ILE A 25 -12.45 13.35 -3.97
N LEU A 26 -11.25 13.92 -3.90
CA LEU A 26 -10.03 13.15 -3.65
C LEU A 26 -9.60 13.28 -2.19
N CYS A 27 -9.21 12.18 -1.59
CA CYS A 27 -8.55 12.16 -0.29
C CYS A 27 -7.21 11.42 -0.39
N SER A 28 -6.21 11.91 0.33
CA SER A 28 -4.88 11.30 0.37
C SER A 28 -4.14 11.70 1.64
N HIS A 29 -2.90 11.19 1.78
CA HIS A 29 -2.03 11.57 2.88
C HIS A 29 -0.59 11.78 2.43
N MET A 30 0.15 12.58 3.19
CA MET A 30 1.58 12.78 3.02
C MET A 30 2.28 12.73 4.38
N GLY A 31 3.37 11.96 4.48
CA GLY A 31 4.14 11.84 5.71
C GLY A 31 3.40 11.19 6.89
N LYS A 32 3.83 11.55 8.09
CA LYS A 32 3.29 11.05 9.36
C LYS A 32 3.06 12.20 10.36
N PRO A 33 2.08 13.08 10.13
CA PRO A 33 1.81 14.23 11.01
C PRO A 33 1.26 13.84 12.39
N LYS A 34 0.73 12.62 12.56
CA LYS A 34 0.22 12.07 13.84
C LYS A 34 -0.97 12.86 14.42
N GLY A 35 -1.82 13.40 13.57
CA GLY A 35 -2.98 14.18 13.98
C GLY A 35 -2.67 15.64 14.33
N GLU A 36 -1.57 16.18 13.80
CA GLU A 36 -1.15 17.57 13.99
C GLU A 36 -1.04 18.26 12.63
N TRP A 37 -1.41 19.53 12.59
CA TRP A 37 -1.17 20.35 11.42
C TRP A 37 0.32 20.63 11.24
N LYS A 38 0.82 20.38 10.01
CA LYS A 38 2.20 20.62 9.60
C LYS A 38 2.20 21.18 8.19
N PRO A 39 2.47 22.48 8.00
CA PRO A 39 2.40 23.12 6.67
C PRO A 39 3.19 22.39 5.58
N GLU A 40 4.35 21.83 5.94
CA GLU A 40 5.22 21.08 5.02
C GLU A 40 4.61 19.73 4.56
N LEU A 41 3.55 19.26 5.22
CA LEU A 41 2.81 18.05 4.86
C LEU A 41 1.42 18.34 4.28
N SER A 42 1.12 19.60 3.96
CA SER A 42 -0.11 19.97 3.25
C SER A 42 -0.14 19.38 1.85
N LEU A 43 -1.31 18.96 1.41
CA LEU A 43 -1.52 18.44 0.06
C LEU A 43 -1.65 19.55 -1.00
N LYS A 44 -1.46 20.81 -0.64
CA LYS A 44 -1.52 21.93 -1.60
C LYS A 44 -0.61 21.72 -2.82
N ILE A 45 0.63 21.28 -2.59
CA ILE A 45 1.56 20.96 -3.69
C ILE A 45 1.07 19.83 -4.60
N VAL A 46 0.25 18.91 -4.05
CA VAL A 46 -0.37 17.83 -4.82
C VAL A 46 -1.53 18.35 -5.65
N ALA A 47 -2.35 19.25 -5.09
CA ALA A 47 -3.44 19.91 -5.81
C ALA A 47 -2.91 20.71 -7.01
N ASP A 48 -1.83 21.49 -6.81
CA ASP A 48 -1.20 22.27 -7.87
C ASP A 48 -0.68 21.36 -8.99
N ARG A 49 0.05 20.30 -8.65
CA ARG A 49 0.56 19.35 -9.64
C ARG A 49 -0.55 18.60 -10.37
N LEU A 50 -1.60 18.22 -9.67
CA LEU A 50 -2.75 17.54 -10.26
C LEU A 50 -3.51 18.47 -11.22
N SER A 51 -3.65 19.75 -10.87
CA SER A 51 -4.26 20.76 -11.75
C SER A 51 -3.50 20.90 -13.09
N GLU A 52 -2.15 20.93 -13.04
CA GLU A 52 -1.33 20.93 -14.26
C GLU A 52 -1.57 19.67 -15.12
N LEU A 53 -1.61 18.49 -14.50
CA LEU A 53 -1.77 17.20 -15.20
C LEU A 53 -3.18 17.00 -15.78
N LEU A 54 -4.20 17.58 -15.17
CA LEU A 54 -5.58 17.52 -15.64
C LEU A 54 -5.92 18.66 -16.63
N GLY A 55 -5.14 19.75 -16.63
CA GLY A 55 -5.45 20.95 -17.42
C GLY A 55 -6.68 21.70 -16.90
N GLN A 56 -7.06 21.49 -15.66
CA GLN A 56 -8.16 22.19 -14.98
C GLN A 56 -7.84 22.40 -13.49
N GLU A 57 -8.51 23.38 -12.88
CA GLU A 57 -8.34 23.65 -11.45
C GLU A 57 -8.79 22.45 -10.58
N VAL A 58 -7.95 22.09 -9.62
CA VAL A 58 -8.31 21.20 -8.51
C VAL A 58 -8.58 22.05 -7.28
N ILE A 59 -9.83 22.06 -6.85
CA ILE A 59 -10.28 22.86 -5.71
C ILE A 59 -9.70 22.25 -4.43
N MET A 60 -8.86 23.01 -3.70
CA MET A 60 -8.29 22.54 -2.45
C MET A 60 -9.16 22.88 -1.27
N ALA A 61 -9.55 21.87 -0.45
CA ALA A 61 -10.17 22.10 0.84
C ALA A 61 -9.11 22.44 1.91
N SER A 62 -9.49 23.25 2.88
CA SER A 62 -8.61 23.64 3.99
C SER A 62 -8.67 22.65 5.17
N ASP A 63 -9.59 21.70 5.12
CA ASP A 63 -9.78 20.65 6.11
C ASP A 63 -10.02 19.28 5.46
N VAL A 64 -10.25 18.24 6.27
CA VAL A 64 -10.46 16.88 5.80
C VAL A 64 -11.95 16.52 5.70
N ALA A 65 -12.73 16.84 6.74
CA ALA A 65 -14.16 16.54 6.84
C ALA A 65 -14.89 17.58 7.70
N GLY A 66 -14.38 18.81 7.68
CA GLY A 66 -14.93 19.95 8.42
C GLY A 66 -15.94 20.76 7.61
N GLU A 67 -16.11 22.02 8.01
CA GLU A 67 -17.07 22.92 7.37
C GLU A 67 -16.68 23.29 5.94
N ASP A 68 -15.39 23.56 5.69
CA ASP A 68 -14.91 23.99 4.38
C ASP A 68 -15.02 22.87 3.34
N SER A 69 -14.57 21.65 3.68
CA SER A 69 -14.68 20.51 2.77
C SER A 69 -16.13 20.17 2.46
N LYS A 70 -17.03 20.15 3.46
CA LYS A 70 -18.46 19.89 3.28
C LYS A 70 -19.13 20.96 2.41
N ALA A 71 -18.80 22.24 2.64
CA ALA A 71 -19.34 23.35 1.83
C ALA A 71 -18.86 23.28 0.37
N LYS A 72 -17.58 23.01 0.15
CA LYS A 72 -16.99 22.85 -1.20
C LYS A 72 -17.54 21.63 -1.91
N ALA A 73 -17.70 20.49 -1.21
CA ALA A 73 -18.31 19.29 -1.76
C ALA A 73 -19.75 19.54 -2.25
N ALA A 74 -20.54 20.25 -1.45
CA ALA A 74 -21.92 20.62 -1.83
C ALA A 74 -21.98 21.57 -3.04
N ALA A 75 -20.99 22.46 -3.19
CA ALA A 75 -20.90 23.43 -4.29
C ALA A 75 -20.28 22.83 -5.57
N LEU A 76 -19.66 21.65 -5.49
CA LEU A 76 -18.93 21.03 -6.60
C LEU A 76 -19.87 20.77 -7.79
N GLN A 77 -19.40 21.08 -9.00
CA GLN A 77 -20.15 20.86 -10.23
C GLN A 77 -19.67 19.59 -10.95
N GLU A 78 -20.48 19.10 -11.89
CA GLU A 78 -20.14 17.96 -12.75
C GLU A 78 -18.79 18.14 -13.44
N GLY A 79 -17.94 17.14 -13.38
CA GLY A 79 -16.59 17.15 -13.95
C GLY A 79 -15.55 17.93 -13.16
N GLN A 80 -15.92 18.63 -12.10
CA GLN A 80 -14.96 19.28 -11.21
C GLN A 80 -14.32 18.30 -10.24
N VAL A 81 -13.10 18.67 -9.81
CA VAL A 81 -12.28 17.89 -8.89
C VAL A 81 -11.92 18.74 -7.68
N MET A 82 -12.11 18.19 -6.49
CA MET A 82 -11.58 18.76 -5.26
C MET A 82 -10.65 17.78 -4.57
N LEU A 83 -9.66 18.29 -3.83
CA LEU A 83 -8.76 17.54 -2.99
C LEU A 83 -8.96 17.98 -1.53
N LEU A 84 -9.22 17.03 -0.65
CA LEU A 84 -9.25 17.25 0.79
C LEU A 84 -7.82 17.50 1.31
N GLU A 85 -7.71 18.10 2.47
CA GLU A 85 -6.42 18.21 3.15
C GLU A 85 -5.93 16.82 3.64
N ASN A 86 -4.68 16.73 4.06
CA ASN A 86 -4.02 15.51 4.47
C ASN A 86 -4.83 14.77 5.54
N THR A 87 -5.39 13.60 5.18
CA THR A 87 -6.28 12.82 6.06
C THR A 87 -5.63 12.50 7.41
N ARG A 88 -4.30 12.40 7.45
CA ARG A 88 -3.53 12.10 8.68
C ARG A 88 -3.36 13.29 9.63
N TYR A 89 -3.92 14.45 9.31
CA TYR A 89 -4.09 15.54 10.28
C TYR A 89 -5.18 15.21 11.29
N ILE A 90 -6.05 14.23 11.00
CA ILE A 90 -7.07 13.77 11.93
C ILE A 90 -6.58 12.49 12.64
N LYS A 91 -6.57 12.50 13.97
CA LYS A 91 -6.11 11.35 14.77
C LYS A 91 -6.92 10.08 14.54
N GLY A 92 -8.19 10.22 14.19
CA GLY A 92 -9.11 9.12 13.89
C GLY A 92 -8.77 8.36 12.61
N GLU A 93 -8.10 9.00 11.64
CA GLU A 93 -7.82 8.40 10.32
C GLU A 93 -7.18 7.02 10.43
N THR A 94 -6.05 6.91 11.14
CA THR A 94 -5.30 5.66 11.25
C THR A 94 -5.88 4.65 12.25
N LYS A 95 -6.94 5.04 12.95
CA LYS A 95 -7.67 4.20 13.91
C LYS A 95 -8.99 3.66 13.35
N ASN A 96 -9.29 4.00 12.09
CA ASN A 96 -10.57 3.69 11.46
C ASN A 96 -11.76 4.22 12.28
N ASP A 97 -11.68 5.47 12.70
CA ASP A 97 -12.68 6.12 13.53
C ASP A 97 -14.04 6.20 12.81
N PRO A 98 -15.13 5.68 13.40
CA PRO A 98 -16.45 5.64 12.74
C PRO A 98 -17.03 7.02 12.45
N GLU A 99 -16.82 8.01 13.33
CA GLU A 99 -17.37 9.35 13.12
C GLU A 99 -16.66 10.04 11.95
N LEU A 100 -15.32 9.94 11.88
CA LEU A 100 -14.59 10.46 10.72
C LEU A 100 -15.00 9.73 9.43
N SER A 101 -15.19 8.42 9.48
CA SER A 101 -15.64 7.63 8.33
C SER A 101 -17.01 8.07 7.83
N LYS A 102 -17.94 8.31 8.74
CA LYS A 102 -19.29 8.82 8.45
C LYS A 102 -19.25 10.26 7.91
N ASP A 103 -18.39 11.11 8.47
CA ASP A 103 -18.21 12.48 8.00
C ASP A 103 -17.66 12.51 6.56
N LEU A 104 -16.66 11.70 6.26
CA LEU A 104 -16.14 11.54 4.90
C LEU A 104 -17.23 11.01 3.95
N ALA A 105 -17.97 10.00 4.36
CA ALA A 105 -19.06 9.42 3.57
C ALA A 105 -20.21 10.41 3.30
N SER A 106 -20.44 11.36 4.20
CA SER A 106 -21.51 12.35 4.04
C SER A 106 -21.34 13.31 2.85
N MET A 107 -20.13 13.35 2.26
CA MET A 107 -19.80 14.23 1.15
C MET A 107 -19.95 13.58 -0.23
N ALA A 108 -20.27 12.28 -0.31
CA ALA A 108 -20.27 11.54 -1.58
C ALA A 108 -21.35 10.45 -1.61
N ASP A 109 -21.63 9.93 -2.79
CA ASP A 109 -22.61 8.86 -3.01
C ASP A 109 -21.95 7.49 -3.22
N ILE A 110 -20.70 7.47 -3.69
CA ILE A 110 -19.94 6.27 -3.99
C ILE A 110 -18.49 6.45 -3.50
N PHE A 111 -17.95 5.44 -2.86
CA PHE A 111 -16.55 5.36 -2.49
C PHE A 111 -15.74 4.59 -3.52
N VAL A 112 -14.65 5.19 -4.01
CA VAL A 112 -13.70 4.55 -4.93
C VAL A 112 -12.36 4.37 -4.23
N ASN A 113 -11.97 3.12 -3.96
CA ASN A 113 -10.63 2.84 -3.47
C ASN A 113 -9.67 2.67 -4.65
N ASP A 114 -8.75 3.61 -4.81
CA ASP A 114 -7.71 3.55 -5.84
C ASP A 114 -6.30 3.68 -5.25
N ALA A 115 -6.14 3.32 -3.98
CA ALA A 115 -4.91 3.43 -3.20
C ALA A 115 -4.41 2.05 -2.77
N PHE A 116 -3.97 1.21 -3.73
CA PHE A 116 -3.52 -0.15 -3.46
C PHE A 116 -2.45 -0.24 -2.37
N GLY A 117 -1.48 0.69 -2.36
CA GLY A 117 -0.41 0.72 -1.36
C GLY A 117 -0.87 0.91 0.09
N THR A 118 -2.11 1.37 0.32
CA THR A 118 -2.72 1.53 1.64
C THR A 118 -3.90 0.58 1.90
N ALA A 119 -4.36 -0.15 0.89
CA ALA A 119 -5.53 -1.01 0.96
C ALA A 119 -5.43 -2.13 2.01
N HIS A 120 -4.20 -2.47 2.45
CA HIS A 120 -3.96 -3.44 3.52
C HIS A 120 -4.18 -2.88 4.93
N ARG A 121 -4.55 -1.60 5.07
CA ARG A 121 -4.75 -0.91 6.36
C ARG A 121 -6.21 -0.53 6.53
N ALA A 122 -6.78 -0.86 7.68
CA ALA A 122 -8.09 -0.37 8.08
C ALA A 122 -7.96 1.08 8.60
N HIS A 123 -8.03 2.06 7.69
CA HIS A 123 -8.09 3.48 7.99
C HIS A 123 -9.48 4.03 7.62
N SER A 124 -9.89 5.15 8.18
CA SER A 124 -11.20 5.76 7.88
C SER A 124 -11.37 6.01 6.38
N SER A 125 -10.36 6.60 5.72
CA SER A 125 -10.41 6.92 4.29
C SER A 125 -10.17 5.73 3.35
N THR A 126 -9.81 4.55 3.84
CA THR A 126 -9.55 3.35 3.00
C THR A 126 -10.50 2.21 3.26
N ALA A 127 -11.04 2.09 4.46
CA ALA A 127 -11.93 1.00 4.87
C ALA A 127 -13.24 1.54 5.46
N GLY A 128 -13.18 2.43 6.47
CA GLY A 128 -14.34 2.85 7.21
C GLY A 128 -15.42 3.55 6.38
N VAL A 129 -15.04 4.31 5.34
CA VAL A 129 -16.01 4.92 4.40
C VAL A 129 -16.88 3.86 3.71
N ALA A 130 -16.33 2.68 3.46
CA ALA A 130 -17.05 1.59 2.80
C ALA A 130 -18.19 0.99 3.64
N ASP A 131 -18.23 1.26 4.95
CA ASP A 131 -19.34 0.86 5.81
C ASP A 131 -20.59 1.72 5.60
N TYR A 132 -20.43 2.89 4.95
CA TYR A 132 -21.50 3.89 4.77
C TYR A 132 -21.89 4.12 3.32
N LEU A 133 -21.02 3.77 2.36
CA LEU A 133 -21.22 4.00 0.92
C LEU A 133 -21.01 2.72 0.11
N PRO A 134 -21.69 2.57 -1.03
CA PRO A 134 -21.28 1.60 -2.05
C PRO A 134 -19.81 1.81 -2.39
N ALA A 135 -19.02 0.73 -2.32
CA ALA A 135 -17.58 0.79 -2.50
C ALA A 135 -17.15 0.01 -3.74
N VAL A 136 -16.30 0.62 -4.56
CA VAL A 136 -15.74 0.02 -5.78
C VAL A 136 -14.23 0.25 -5.86
N SER A 137 -13.54 -0.53 -6.68
CA SER A 137 -12.12 -0.30 -6.98
C SER A 137 -11.94 0.69 -8.12
N GLY A 138 -10.95 1.57 -8.00
CA GLY A 138 -10.45 2.32 -9.14
C GLY A 138 -9.52 1.47 -10.02
N TYR A 139 -9.10 2.01 -11.16
CA TYR A 139 -8.30 1.27 -12.16
C TYR A 139 -6.93 0.82 -11.65
N LEU A 140 -6.29 1.56 -10.75
CA LEU A 140 -5.02 1.13 -10.16
C LEU A 140 -5.21 -0.14 -9.32
N VAL A 141 -6.19 -0.15 -8.43
CA VAL A 141 -6.52 -1.33 -7.61
C VAL A 141 -6.99 -2.48 -8.49
N GLN A 142 -7.84 -2.21 -9.47
CA GLN A 142 -8.31 -3.23 -10.44
C GLN A 142 -7.13 -3.90 -11.17
N LYS A 143 -6.17 -3.11 -11.65
CA LYS A 143 -4.98 -3.62 -12.33
C LYS A 143 -4.15 -4.52 -11.43
N GLU A 144 -3.86 -4.09 -10.20
CA GLU A 144 -3.09 -4.84 -9.22
C GLU A 144 -3.79 -6.16 -8.86
N VAL A 145 -5.08 -6.10 -8.54
CA VAL A 145 -5.87 -7.30 -8.20
C VAL A 145 -5.97 -8.27 -9.37
N SER A 146 -6.19 -7.77 -10.59
CA SER A 146 -6.30 -8.61 -11.78
C SER A 146 -4.98 -9.32 -12.09
N ILE A 147 -3.85 -8.61 -12.07
CA ILE A 147 -2.54 -9.19 -12.41
C ILE A 147 -2.11 -10.17 -11.33
N MET A 148 -2.14 -9.77 -10.05
CA MET A 148 -1.73 -10.65 -8.95
C MET A 148 -2.69 -11.81 -8.76
N GLY A 149 -4.01 -11.56 -8.88
CA GLY A 149 -5.03 -12.60 -8.78
C GLY A 149 -4.83 -13.66 -9.87
N LYS A 150 -4.59 -13.27 -11.12
CA LYS A 150 -4.29 -14.20 -12.23
C LYS A 150 -3.00 -14.98 -11.95
N ALA A 151 -1.93 -14.29 -11.54
CA ALA A 151 -0.64 -14.92 -11.23
C ALA A 151 -0.75 -15.96 -10.08
N LEU A 152 -1.62 -15.71 -9.11
CA LEU A 152 -1.80 -16.63 -7.97
C LEU A 152 -2.81 -17.75 -8.26
N ALA A 153 -3.83 -17.51 -9.09
CA ALA A 153 -4.87 -18.49 -9.38
C ALA A 153 -4.47 -19.45 -10.50
N ASN A 154 -3.86 -18.92 -11.58
CA ASN A 154 -3.45 -19.69 -12.75
C ASN A 154 -2.12 -19.14 -13.31
N PRO A 155 -0.99 -19.38 -12.60
CA PRO A 155 0.31 -18.88 -13.02
C PRO A 155 0.80 -19.48 -14.33
N GLU A 156 1.46 -18.67 -15.13
CA GLU A 156 2.31 -19.18 -16.21
C GLU A 156 3.56 -19.85 -15.58
N ARG A 157 3.95 -21.02 -16.11
CA ARG A 157 5.07 -21.80 -15.58
C ARG A 157 6.33 -21.59 -16.42
N PRO A 158 7.55 -21.53 -15.79
CA PRO A 158 7.78 -21.66 -14.35
C PRO A 158 7.38 -20.40 -13.55
N PHE A 159 6.65 -20.59 -12.45
CA PHE A 159 6.31 -19.51 -11.54
C PHE A 159 7.37 -19.35 -10.45
N VAL A 160 8.11 -18.26 -10.50
CA VAL A 160 9.18 -17.93 -9.57
C VAL A 160 8.72 -16.79 -8.66
N ALA A 161 8.73 -17.02 -7.36
CA ALA A 161 8.50 -15.96 -6.38
C ALA A 161 9.82 -15.56 -5.70
N ILE A 162 10.01 -14.26 -5.51
CA ILE A 162 11.12 -13.69 -4.74
C ILE A 162 10.54 -13.04 -3.49
N LEU A 163 10.96 -13.48 -2.33
CA LEU A 163 10.49 -12.98 -1.06
C LEU A 163 11.65 -12.46 -0.23
N GLY A 164 11.53 -11.22 0.22
CA GLY A 164 12.51 -10.57 1.09
C GLY A 164 11.85 -9.80 2.21
N GLY A 165 12.62 -9.50 3.24
CA GLY A 165 12.15 -8.75 4.40
C GLY A 165 13.18 -8.79 5.52
N ALA A 166 12.91 -8.09 6.63
CA ALA A 166 13.79 -8.08 7.79
C ALA A 166 13.64 -9.36 8.63
N LYS A 167 12.39 -9.80 8.89
CA LYS A 167 12.09 -10.94 9.76
C LYS A 167 11.21 -11.97 9.07
N VAL A 168 11.45 -13.25 9.39
CA VAL A 168 10.63 -14.38 8.92
C VAL A 168 9.23 -14.31 9.52
N SER A 169 9.10 -13.92 10.79
CA SER A 169 7.81 -13.80 11.50
C SER A 169 6.78 -12.95 10.77
N ASP A 170 7.21 -11.93 10.03
CA ASP A 170 6.32 -11.06 9.27
C ASP A 170 5.74 -11.72 8.00
N LYS A 171 6.25 -12.90 7.60
CA LYS A 171 5.97 -13.54 6.31
C LYS A 171 5.55 -15.01 6.40
N LEU A 172 5.28 -15.54 7.60
CA LEU A 172 5.00 -16.97 7.82
C LEU A 172 3.91 -17.51 6.89
N ASN A 173 2.74 -16.87 6.90
CA ASN A 173 1.61 -17.30 6.07
C ASN A 173 1.90 -17.13 4.57
N VAL A 174 2.66 -16.11 4.20
CA VAL A 174 3.04 -15.84 2.81
C VAL A 174 3.95 -16.96 2.29
N ILE A 175 4.97 -17.35 3.05
CA ILE A 175 5.88 -18.45 2.69
C ILE A 175 5.10 -19.74 2.53
N ASN A 176 4.30 -20.10 3.53
CA ASN A 176 3.49 -21.32 3.52
C ASN A 176 2.55 -21.40 2.32
N ASN A 177 1.87 -20.29 1.98
CA ASN A 177 0.93 -20.23 0.86
C ASN A 177 1.65 -20.22 -0.51
N LEU A 178 2.82 -19.59 -0.61
CA LEU A 178 3.60 -19.59 -1.86
C LEU A 178 4.11 -20.99 -2.20
N LEU A 179 4.55 -21.78 -1.21
CA LEU A 179 4.99 -23.16 -1.43
C LEU A 179 3.91 -24.08 -2.03
N GLU A 180 2.63 -23.71 -1.94
CA GLU A 180 1.54 -24.43 -2.60
C GLU A 180 1.39 -24.06 -4.09
N LYS A 181 2.06 -23.02 -4.57
CA LYS A 181 1.75 -22.39 -5.86
C LYS A 181 2.95 -22.24 -6.80
N VAL A 182 4.14 -22.06 -6.25
CA VAL A 182 5.34 -21.72 -7.03
C VAL A 182 6.16 -22.94 -7.43
N ASP A 183 6.93 -22.83 -8.50
CA ASP A 183 7.95 -23.82 -8.87
C ASP A 183 9.28 -23.51 -8.18
N THR A 184 9.55 -22.22 -7.93
CA THR A 184 10.77 -21.77 -7.25
C THR A 184 10.44 -20.64 -6.29
N LEU A 185 10.96 -20.71 -5.07
CA LEU A 185 10.90 -19.66 -4.07
C LEU A 185 12.32 -19.19 -3.74
N ILE A 186 12.61 -17.93 -4.01
CA ILE A 186 13.88 -17.28 -3.67
C ILE A 186 13.68 -16.47 -2.39
N ILE A 187 14.46 -16.78 -1.35
CA ILE A 187 14.44 -16.03 -0.09
C ILE A 187 15.66 -15.11 -0.06
N GLY A 188 15.39 -13.80 0.09
CA GLY A 188 16.42 -12.77 0.19
C GLY A 188 16.22 -11.85 1.39
N GLY A 189 17.03 -10.78 1.45
CA GLY A 189 17.00 -9.81 2.55
C GLY A 189 17.40 -10.37 3.90
N GLY A 190 17.11 -9.64 4.98
CA GLY A 190 17.47 -10.02 6.35
C GLY A 190 16.89 -11.36 6.80
N MET A 191 15.69 -11.71 6.31
CA MET A 191 15.06 -12.99 6.65
C MET A 191 15.82 -14.22 6.16
N ALA A 192 16.64 -14.09 5.11
CA ALA A 192 17.48 -15.20 4.62
C ALA A 192 18.45 -15.71 5.68
N TYR A 193 18.94 -14.83 6.55
CA TYR A 193 19.87 -15.21 7.63
C TYR A 193 19.23 -16.13 8.65
N THR A 194 17.93 -16.03 8.89
CA THR A 194 17.22 -16.99 9.76
C THR A 194 17.19 -18.38 9.12
N PHE A 195 16.98 -18.49 7.81
CA PHE A 195 17.07 -19.77 7.09
C PHE A 195 18.48 -20.34 7.10
N LEU A 196 19.50 -19.51 6.85
CA LEU A 196 20.92 -19.93 6.92
C LEU A 196 21.30 -20.39 8.33
N ALA A 197 20.87 -19.67 9.37
CA ALA A 197 21.08 -20.09 10.75
C ALA A 197 20.38 -21.42 11.07
N ALA A 198 19.17 -21.65 10.53
CA ALA A 198 18.44 -22.91 10.65
C ALA A 198 19.19 -24.08 9.98
N GLN A 199 20.01 -23.83 8.96
CA GLN A 199 20.91 -24.80 8.33
C GLN A 199 22.21 -25.01 9.11
N GLY A 200 22.45 -24.26 10.20
CA GLY A 200 23.64 -24.37 11.03
C GLY A 200 24.76 -23.38 10.69
N TYR A 201 24.56 -22.47 9.76
CA TYR A 201 25.58 -21.44 9.46
C TYR A 201 25.61 -20.35 10.54
N THR A 202 26.81 -19.84 10.81
CA THR A 202 27.00 -18.64 11.63
C THR A 202 26.84 -17.40 10.76
N VAL A 203 26.00 -16.48 11.19
CA VAL A 203 25.65 -15.27 10.42
C VAL A 203 26.13 -13.97 11.06
N GLY A 204 27.12 -14.07 11.97
CA GLY A 204 27.72 -12.93 12.66
C GLY A 204 26.68 -12.12 13.45
N LYS A 205 26.70 -10.79 13.25
CA LYS A 205 25.73 -9.85 13.87
C LYS A 205 24.48 -9.58 13.00
N SER A 206 24.28 -10.37 11.95
CA SER A 206 23.10 -10.24 11.10
C SER A 206 21.83 -10.53 11.89
N LEU A 207 20.71 -9.94 11.43
CA LEU A 207 19.42 -10.12 12.05
C LEU A 207 18.96 -11.59 11.93
N VAL A 208 18.66 -12.23 13.05
CA VAL A 208 18.14 -13.61 13.11
C VAL A 208 16.88 -13.63 13.98
N ASP A 209 15.86 -14.30 13.52
CA ASP A 209 14.65 -14.60 14.26
C ASP A 209 14.78 -16.00 14.91
N ASN A 210 15.42 -16.04 16.09
CA ASN A 210 15.77 -17.31 16.76
C ASN A 210 14.55 -18.18 17.10
N GLU A 211 13.39 -17.56 17.32
CA GLU A 211 12.14 -18.29 17.62
C GLU A 211 11.57 -19.00 16.38
N LYS A 212 12.11 -18.71 15.19
CA LYS A 212 11.59 -19.23 13.91
C LYS A 212 12.55 -20.18 13.19
N LEU A 213 13.63 -20.63 13.86
CA LEU A 213 14.57 -21.58 13.26
C LEU A 213 13.89 -22.91 12.88
N ASP A 214 13.06 -23.46 13.77
CA ASP A 214 12.35 -24.72 13.51
C ASP A 214 11.30 -24.55 12.40
N TYR A 215 10.61 -23.41 12.37
CA TYR A 215 9.74 -23.07 11.25
C TYR A 215 10.48 -23.02 9.91
N CYS A 216 11.68 -22.43 9.88
CA CYS A 216 12.50 -22.39 8.65
C CYS A 216 12.89 -23.81 8.19
N LYS A 217 13.26 -24.70 9.11
CA LYS A 217 13.55 -26.11 8.80
C LYS A 217 12.31 -26.81 8.22
N GLU A 218 11.14 -26.61 8.85
CA GLU A 218 9.87 -27.15 8.37
C GLU A 218 9.54 -26.66 6.96
N MET A 219 9.70 -25.38 6.67
CA MET A 219 9.41 -24.81 5.34
C MET A 219 10.39 -25.32 4.28
N MET A 220 11.66 -25.52 4.61
CA MET A 220 12.64 -26.13 3.70
C MET A 220 12.26 -27.59 3.39
N ALA A 221 11.92 -28.38 4.40
CA ALA A 221 11.46 -29.75 4.21
C ALA A 221 10.15 -29.83 3.43
N LYS A 222 9.21 -28.91 3.68
CA LYS A 222 7.97 -28.80 2.92
C LYS A 222 8.23 -28.47 1.44
N ALA A 223 9.15 -27.55 1.16
CA ALA A 223 9.54 -27.21 -0.21
C ALA A 223 10.08 -28.44 -0.95
N GLU A 224 10.99 -29.19 -0.31
CA GLU A 224 11.57 -30.42 -0.86
C GLU A 224 10.49 -31.47 -1.14
N ALA A 225 9.61 -31.73 -0.17
CA ALA A 225 8.52 -32.69 -0.31
C ALA A 225 7.53 -32.34 -1.43
N LYS A 226 7.39 -31.06 -1.76
CA LYS A 226 6.54 -30.57 -2.85
C LYS A 226 7.27 -30.41 -4.20
N GLY A 227 8.56 -30.65 -4.24
CA GLY A 227 9.38 -30.42 -5.44
C GLY A 227 9.57 -28.93 -5.77
N VAL A 228 9.32 -28.04 -4.82
CA VAL A 228 9.55 -26.61 -4.98
C VAL A 228 11.02 -26.29 -4.72
N LYS A 229 11.68 -25.64 -5.67
CA LYS A 229 13.06 -25.23 -5.53
C LYS A 229 13.16 -24.00 -4.61
N MET A 230 13.58 -24.20 -3.35
CA MET A 230 13.86 -23.09 -2.44
C MET A 230 15.32 -22.66 -2.58
N LEU A 231 15.54 -21.39 -2.91
CA LEU A 231 16.88 -20.82 -3.09
C LEU A 231 17.18 -19.81 -1.98
N LEU A 232 18.31 -19.97 -1.36
CA LEU A 232 18.91 -19.05 -0.40
C LEU A 232 20.15 -18.40 -1.00
N PRO A 233 20.62 -17.24 -0.51
CA PRO A 233 21.90 -16.67 -0.91
C PRO A 233 23.04 -17.66 -0.72
N VAL A 234 23.93 -17.75 -1.71
CA VAL A 234 25.12 -18.63 -1.67
C VAL A 234 26.34 -17.94 -1.07
N ASP A 235 26.34 -16.61 -1.07
CA ASP A 235 27.32 -15.76 -0.41
C ASP A 235 26.68 -14.44 0.09
N THR A 236 27.43 -13.67 0.84
CA THR A 236 26.98 -12.40 1.41
C THR A 236 28.12 -11.41 1.50
N ALA A 237 27.91 -10.21 0.98
CA ALA A 237 28.82 -9.10 1.23
C ALA A 237 28.75 -8.70 2.72
N VAL A 238 29.89 -8.65 3.38
CA VAL A 238 30.00 -8.32 4.79
C VAL A 238 30.66 -6.96 5.01
N ALA A 239 30.30 -6.27 6.09
CA ALA A 239 30.88 -5.01 6.50
C ALA A 239 31.08 -4.96 8.02
N ALA A 240 32.03 -4.17 8.50
CA ALA A 240 32.27 -4.00 9.92
C ALA A 240 31.10 -3.30 10.65
N SER A 241 30.37 -2.47 9.94
CA SER A 241 29.15 -1.80 10.39
C SER A 241 28.17 -1.66 9.24
N PHE A 242 26.90 -1.41 9.55
CA PHE A 242 25.90 -1.14 8.52
C PHE A 242 26.27 0.12 7.74
N PRO A 243 26.43 0.03 6.40
CA PRO A 243 26.83 1.17 5.59
C PRO A 243 25.74 2.25 5.58
N SER A 244 26.16 3.51 5.69
CA SER A 244 25.27 4.66 5.57
C SER A 244 26.00 5.79 4.84
N PRO A 245 25.43 6.31 3.73
CA PRO A 245 24.26 5.77 3.00
C PRO A 245 24.55 4.43 2.31
N ILE A 246 23.52 3.66 2.06
CA ILE A 246 23.57 2.41 1.30
C ILE A 246 23.74 2.72 -0.18
#